data_06077ac84962a9ced1c519c8400c0311
#
_entry.id   06077ac84962a9ced1c519c8400c0311
#
_cell.length_a   1.000
_cell.length_b   1.000
_cell.length_c   1.000
_cell.angle_alpha   90.00
_cell.angle_beta   90.00
_cell.angle_gamma   90.00
#
_symmetry.space_group_name_H-M   'P 1'
#
loop_
_entity.id
_entity.type
_entity.pdbx_description
1 polymer ?
#
loop_
_entity_poly.entity_id
_entity_poly.type
_entity_poly.pdbx_seq_one_letter_code
_entity_poly.pdbx_strand_id
1 'polypeptide(L)'
;VKMTQAHIGVIGVGTMDSALALNFAEKGQDVALWNLELSAVDRLIASAGDLAARLQRCETLADLVAALPAPRAIVLMIPAGAAVDQTIAALRPLLSAGDTIMDGGNSDFRDTMIRTKTLEEAGLSYLGIGVSGGAEGARRGPSMMVGGTGSSYRRIAPILEAIAAHYDGDPCVAHLGPDGAGHFVKTVHNGIEYADMQMIA
;
A
#
# COMPACT_ATOMS: atom_id res chain seq x y z
N VAL A 1 27.31 6.46 -0.38
CA VAL A 1 26.32 7.06 -1.28
C VAL A 1 25.27 7.70 -0.39
N LYS A 2 25.07 9.02 -0.52
CA LYS A 2 24.03 9.75 0.23
C LYS A 2 22.69 9.23 -0.28
N MET A 3 21.95 8.51 0.55
CA MET A 3 20.65 7.97 0.18
C MET A 3 19.70 9.15 -0.08
N THR A 4 19.11 9.19 -1.26
CA THR A 4 17.98 10.05 -1.58
C THR A 4 16.83 9.66 -0.67
N GLN A 5 16.07 10.63 -0.18
CA GLN A 5 14.85 10.34 0.59
C GLN A 5 13.90 9.48 -0.26
N ALA A 6 13.41 8.39 0.30
CA ALA A 6 12.42 7.57 -0.37
C ALA A 6 11.08 8.32 -0.48
N HIS A 7 10.32 8.08 -1.54
CA HIS A 7 9.04 8.74 -1.76
C HIS A 7 7.88 8.01 -1.06
N ILE A 8 8.02 6.69 -0.92
CA ILE A 8 6.97 5.83 -0.35
C ILE A 8 7.60 4.69 0.47
N GLY A 9 6.97 4.34 1.57
CA GLY A 9 7.31 3.16 2.36
C GLY A 9 6.41 1.98 1.99
N VAL A 10 6.98 0.77 1.91
CA VAL A 10 6.21 -0.46 1.73
C VAL A 10 6.59 -1.43 2.85
N ILE A 11 5.58 -1.88 3.58
CA ILE A 11 5.68 -2.86 4.66
C ILE A 11 5.00 -4.15 4.20
N GLY A 12 5.78 -5.20 4.15
CA GLY A 12 5.43 -6.48 3.53
C GLY A 12 6.18 -6.68 2.22
N VAL A 13 6.74 -7.89 2.05
CA VAL A 13 7.51 -8.28 0.86
C VAL A 13 7.15 -9.74 0.50
N GLY A 14 5.85 -10.01 0.35
CA GLY A 14 5.31 -11.22 -0.25
C GLY A 14 5.25 -11.13 -1.78
N THR A 15 4.53 -12.04 -2.42
CA THR A 15 4.47 -12.09 -3.89
C THR A 15 3.83 -10.83 -4.51
N MET A 16 2.68 -10.39 -3.98
CA MET A 16 2.01 -9.18 -4.48
C MET A 16 2.73 -7.91 -4.08
N ASP A 17 3.25 -7.88 -2.88
CA ASP A 17 3.90 -6.73 -2.26
C ASP A 17 5.20 -6.40 -2.99
N SER A 18 5.98 -7.44 -3.31
CA SER A 18 7.20 -7.32 -4.14
C SER A 18 6.88 -6.77 -5.53
N ALA A 19 5.80 -7.26 -6.14
CA ALA A 19 5.34 -6.80 -7.44
C ALA A 19 4.93 -5.32 -7.41
N LEU A 20 4.21 -4.89 -6.37
CA LEU A 20 3.79 -3.50 -6.19
C LEU A 20 5.00 -2.57 -5.92
N ALA A 21 5.95 -3.00 -5.08
CA ALA A 21 7.17 -2.24 -4.81
C ALA A 21 8.01 -2.02 -6.08
N LEU A 22 8.13 -3.05 -6.92
CA LEU A 22 8.81 -2.95 -8.22
C LEU A 22 8.04 -2.04 -9.20
N ASN A 23 6.71 -2.04 -9.17
CA ASN A 23 5.90 -1.12 -9.98
C ASN A 23 6.14 0.34 -9.56
N PHE A 24 6.13 0.65 -8.26
CA PHE A 24 6.52 1.98 -7.78
C PHE A 24 7.91 2.39 -8.28
N ALA A 25 8.91 1.51 -8.15
CA ALA A 25 10.28 1.76 -8.58
C ALA A 25 10.35 2.02 -10.10
N GLU A 26 9.65 1.24 -10.92
CA GLU A 26 9.59 1.40 -12.38
C GLU A 26 8.95 2.73 -12.80
N LYS A 27 7.98 3.23 -12.02
CA LYS A 27 7.36 4.55 -12.21
C LYS A 27 8.19 5.69 -11.61
N GLY A 28 9.43 5.43 -11.23
CA GLY A 28 10.39 6.44 -10.80
C GLY A 28 10.35 6.78 -9.32
N GLN A 29 9.59 6.05 -8.51
CA GLN A 29 9.56 6.25 -7.06
C GLN A 29 10.75 5.56 -6.39
N ASP A 30 11.38 6.22 -5.43
CA ASP A 30 12.33 5.60 -4.52
C ASP A 30 11.53 5.00 -3.34
N VAL A 31 11.73 3.70 -3.08
CA VAL A 31 10.88 2.91 -2.18
C VAL A 31 11.66 2.44 -0.97
N ALA A 32 11.24 2.81 0.23
CA ALA A 32 11.75 2.25 1.47
C ALA A 32 11.00 0.95 1.80
N LEU A 33 11.73 -0.14 2.02
CA LEU A 33 11.20 -1.48 2.22
C LEU A 33 11.50 -2.01 3.62
N TRP A 34 10.50 -2.53 4.26
CA TRP A 34 10.65 -3.31 5.48
C TRP A 34 9.73 -4.54 5.48
N ASN A 35 10.24 -5.62 6.01
CA ASN A 35 9.48 -6.86 6.24
C ASN A 35 9.93 -7.50 7.55
N LEU A 36 9.03 -8.24 8.20
CA LEU A 36 9.37 -8.96 9.43
C LEU A 36 10.54 -9.93 9.23
N GLU A 37 10.58 -10.61 8.08
CA GLU A 37 11.71 -11.40 7.61
C GLU A 37 12.54 -10.56 6.62
N LEU A 38 13.64 -9.97 7.09
CA LEU A 38 14.46 -9.06 6.29
C LEU A 38 15.11 -9.74 5.08
N SER A 39 15.37 -11.04 5.14
CA SER A 39 15.89 -11.81 4.01
C SER A 39 14.96 -11.78 2.78
N ALA A 40 13.65 -11.55 2.97
CA ALA A 40 12.72 -11.36 1.86
C ALA A 40 13.00 -10.05 1.12
N VAL A 41 13.33 -8.98 1.84
CA VAL A 41 13.75 -7.70 1.25
C VAL A 41 15.05 -7.87 0.48
N ASP A 42 16.02 -8.60 1.05
CA ASP A 42 17.31 -8.86 0.39
C ASP A 42 17.11 -9.63 -0.92
N ARG A 43 16.24 -10.65 -0.92
CA ARG A 43 15.90 -11.41 -2.14
C ARG A 43 15.23 -10.54 -3.20
N LEU A 44 14.30 -9.67 -2.80
CA LEU A 44 13.64 -8.75 -3.72
C LEU A 44 14.65 -7.81 -4.38
N ILE A 45 15.50 -7.15 -3.59
CA ILE A 45 16.52 -6.22 -4.11
C ILE A 45 17.49 -6.95 -5.05
N ALA A 46 17.95 -8.15 -4.67
CA ALA A 46 18.87 -8.95 -5.50
C ALA A 46 18.26 -9.35 -6.85
N SER A 47 16.93 -9.52 -6.92
CA SER A 47 16.21 -9.89 -8.15
C SER A 47 15.69 -8.70 -8.97
N ALA A 48 15.79 -7.47 -8.45
CA ALA A 48 15.18 -6.30 -9.05
C ALA A 48 15.94 -5.71 -10.27
N GLY A 49 17.15 -6.21 -10.58
CA GLY A 49 17.94 -5.68 -11.70
C GLY A 49 18.23 -4.18 -11.53
N ASP A 50 17.98 -3.40 -12.58
CA ASP A 50 18.23 -1.96 -12.57
C ASP A 50 17.34 -1.20 -11.57
N LEU A 51 16.18 -1.75 -11.19
CA LEU A 51 15.29 -1.15 -10.20
C LEU A 51 15.85 -1.24 -8.78
N ALA A 52 16.82 -2.10 -8.51
CA ALA A 52 17.46 -2.22 -7.20
C ALA A 52 18.00 -0.88 -6.66
N ALA A 53 18.44 0.01 -7.56
CA ALA A 53 18.94 1.34 -7.20
C ALA A 53 17.88 2.24 -6.57
N ARG A 54 16.59 1.92 -6.74
CA ARG A 54 15.44 2.66 -6.18
C ARG A 54 14.81 1.98 -4.97
N LEU A 55 15.35 0.84 -4.54
CA LEU A 55 14.84 0.06 -3.42
C LEU A 55 15.78 0.20 -2.23
N GLN A 56 15.30 0.76 -1.15
CA GLN A 56 16.03 0.93 0.09
C GLN A 56 15.58 -0.08 1.13
N ARG A 57 16.49 -0.96 1.55
CA ARG A 57 16.28 -1.85 2.68
C ARG A 57 16.35 -1.09 4.00
N CYS A 58 15.36 -1.24 4.85
CA CYS A 58 15.32 -0.70 6.21
C CYS A 58 15.41 -1.84 7.22
N GLU A 59 16.22 -1.67 8.26
CA GLU A 59 16.41 -2.69 9.31
C GLU A 59 15.23 -2.72 10.28
N THR A 60 14.64 -1.56 10.55
CA THR A 60 13.54 -1.37 11.48
C THR A 60 12.43 -0.51 10.87
N LEU A 61 11.25 -0.52 11.49
CA LEU A 61 10.17 0.42 11.13
C LEU A 61 10.59 1.87 11.36
N ALA A 62 11.44 2.14 12.36
CA ALA A 62 11.97 3.48 12.61
C ALA A 62 12.87 3.97 11.45
N ASP A 63 13.71 3.07 10.90
CA ASP A 63 14.53 3.39 9.73
C ASP A 63 13.67 3.67 8.49
N LEU A 64 12.59 2.88 8.29
CA LEU A 64 11.65 3.12 7.19
C LEU A 64 10.99 4.49 7.32
N VAL A 65 10.49 4.83 8.51
CA VAL A 65 9.85 6.13 8.76
C VAL A 65 10.84 7.28 8.60
N ALA A 66 12.09 7.11 9.06
CA ALA A 66 13.15 8.11 8.93
C ALA A 66 13.60 8.34 7.47
N ALA A 67 13.45 7.32 6.60
CA ALA A 67 13.77 7.42 5.18
C ALA A 67 12.76 8.26 4.38
N LEU A 68 11.58 8.53 4.93
CA LEU A 68 10.47 9.20 4.24
C LEU A 68 10.37 10.69 4.64
N PRO A 69 10.14 11.60 3.68
CA PRO A 69 9.82 12.99 3.98
C PRO A 69 8.40 13.12 4.54
N ALA A 70 8.20 14.00 5.52
CA ALA A 70 6.84 14.32 5.96
C ALA A 70 6.14 15.27 4.96
N PRO A 71 4.81 15.11 4.74
CA PRO A 71 3.94 14.07 5.27
C PRO A 71 4.18 12.73 4.59
N ARG A 72 4.41 11.69 5.39
CA ARG A 72 4.83 10.37 4.93
C ARG A 72 3.68 9.57 4.31
N ALA A 73 4.02 8.70 3.35
CA ALA A 73 3.10 7.74 2.75
C ALA A 73 3.65 6.31 2.94
N ILE A 74 2.89 5.45 3.60
CA ILE A 74 3.30 4.08 3.92
C ILE A 74 2.20 3.11 3.49
N VAL A 75 2.55 2.13 2.67
CA VAL A 75 1.66 1.05 2.24
C VAL A 75 1.90 -0.19 3.10
N LEU A 76 0.84 -0.74 3.65
CA LEU A 76 0.83 -2.05 4.30
C LEU A 76 0.32 -3.10 3.32
N MET A 77 1.13 -4.08 3.02
CA MET A 77 0.78 -5.24 2.22
C MET A 77 1.06 -6.51 3.04
N ILE A 78 0.31 -6.66 4.12
CA ILE A 78 0.50 -7.72 5.13
C ILE A 78 -0.82 -8.46 5.37
N PRO A 79 -0.79 -9.65 5.99
CA PRO A 79 -2.00 -10.38 6.33
C PRO A 79 -2.98 -9.52 7.14
N ALA A 80 -4.26 -9.57 6.74
CA ALA A 80 -5.34 -8.83 7.41
C ALA A 80 -5.51 -9.25 8.88
N GLY A 81 -6.17 -8.40 9.67
CA GLY A 81 -6.46 -8.65 11.08
C GLY A 81 -5.33 -8.21 12.01
N ALA A 82 -4.98 -9.04 12.98
CA ALA A 82 -4.06 -8.69 14.07
C ALA A 82 -2.67 -8.18 13.59
N ALA A 83 -2.17 -8.67 12.46
CA ALA A 83 -0.89 -8.21 11.91
C ALA A 83 -0.95 -6.72 11.53
N VAL A 84 -2.06 -6.26 10.96
CA VAL A 84 -2.29 -4.84 10.64
C VAL A 84 -2.33 -4.01 11.93
N ASP A 85 -3.07 -4.46 12.95
CA ASP A 85 -3.20 -3.74 14.22
C ASP A 85 -1.85 -3.62 14.94
N GLN A 86 -1.07 -4.69 14.98
CA GLN A 86 0.27 -4.70 15.56
C GLN A 86 1.22 -3.75 14.82
N THR A 87 1.16 -3.74 13.50
CA THR A 87 2.00 -2.86 12.67
C THR A 87 1.61 -1.41 12.87
N ILE A 88 0.31 -1.09 12.91
CA ILE A 88 -0.18 0.26 13.22
C ILE A 88 0.28 0.70 14.62
N ALA A 89 0.16 -0.17 15.62
CA ALA A 89 0.60 0.13 16.99
C ALA A 89 2.12 0.44 17.06
N ALA A 90 2.93 -0.29 16.29
CA ALA A 90 4.37 -0.05 16.21
C ALA A 90 4.74 1.22 15.43
N LEU A 91 3.98 1.57 14.39
CA LEU A 91 4.20 2.78 13.59
C LEU A 91 3.75 4.06 14.30
N ARG A 92 2.63 4.00 15.04
CA ARG A 92 2.00 5.17 15.64
C ARG A 92 2.94 6.11 16.41
N PRO A 93 3.85 5.62 17.29
CA PRO A 93 4.80 6.49 18.01
C PRO A 93 5.88 7.11 17.11
N LEU A 94 6.06 6.61 15.89
CA LEU A 94 7.07 7.07 14.94
C LEU A 94 6.52 8.10 13.94
N LEU A 95 5.19 8.16 13.80
CA LEU A 95 4.50 9.00 12.82
C LEU A 95 4.11 10.34 13.41
N SER A 96 3.89 11.30 12.53
CA SER A 96 3.48 12.67 12.84
C SER A 96 2.13 13.00 12.20
N ALA A 97 1.44 14.01 12.74
CA ALA A 97 0.20 14.49 12.13
C ALA A 97 0.38 14.79 10.65
N GLY A 98 -0.58 14.34 9.85
CA GLY A 98 -0.55 14.44 8.39
C GLY A 98 0.05 13.24 7.67
N ASP A 99 0.75 12.33 8.34
CA ASP A 99 1.23 11.09 7.72
C ASP A 99 0.04 10.17 7.34
N THR A 100 0.25 9.34 6.32
CA THR A 100 -0.79 8.45 5.78
C THR A 100 -0.33 7.00 5.79
N ILE A 101 -1.15 6.14 6.36
CA ILE A 101 -1.06 4.68 6.23
C ILE A 101 -2.09 4.23 5.19
N MET A 102 -1.66 3.44 4.23
CA MET A 102 -2.49 2.82 3.20
C MET A 102 -2.50 1.31 3.44
N ASP A 103 -3.64 0.75 3.75
CA ASP A 103 -3.81 -0.71 3.90
C ASP A 103 -4.25 -1.29 2.55
N GLY A 104 -3.31 -1.93 1.85
CA GLY A 104 -3.54 -2.61 0.57
C GLY A 104 -3.83 -4.11 0.72
N GLY A 105 -3.94 -4.62 1.94
CA GLY A 105 -4.34 -6.00 2.23
C GLY A 105 -5.84 -6.25 2.01
N ASN A 106 -6.26 -7.49 2.12
CA ASN A 106 -7.69 -7.85 2.07
C ASN A 106 -8.33 -7.74 3.47
N SER A 107 -8.25 -6.56 4.06
CA SER A 107 -8.82 -6.29 5.40
C SER A 107 -10.35 -6.26 5.38
N ASP A 108 -10.97 -6.69 6.48
CA ASP A 108 -12.41 -6.47 6.68
C ASP A 108 -12.67 -4.95 6.74
N PHE A 109 -13.66 -4.51 5.98
CA PHE A 109 -14.01 -3.07 5.91
C PHE A 109 -14.45 -2.51 7.27
N ARG A 110 -14.99 -3.33 8.17
CA ARG A 110 -15.41 -2.91 9.53
C ARG A 110 -14.18 -2.62 10.39
N ASP A 111 -13.14 -3.45 10.31
CA ASP A 111 -11.86 -3.18 10.97
C ASP A 111 -11.23 -1.90 10.43
N THR A 112 -11.31 -1.71 9.10
CA THR A 112 -10.83 -0.48 8.44
C THR A 112 -11.53 0.76 8.97
N MET A 113 -12.85 0.72 9.16
CA MET A 113 -13.62 1.83 9.75
C MET A 113 -13.14 2.18 11.16
N ILE A 114 -12.88 1.16 12.00
CA ILE A 114 -12.38 1.35 13.38
C ILE A 114 -10.97 1.96 13.35
N ARG A 115 -10.08 1.43 12.49
CA ARG A 115 -8.72 1.92 12.32
C ARG A 115 -8.68 3.35 11.82
N THR A 116 -9.50 3.68 10.82
CA THR A 116 -9.64 5.04 10.27
C THR A 116 -9.98 6.02 11.39
N LYS A 117 -11.05 5.76 12.15
CA LYS A 117 -11.46 6.62 13.25
C LYS A 117 -10.35 6.82 14.30
N THR A 118 -9.73 5.71 14.73
CA THR A 118 -8.69 5.76 15.77
C THR A 118 -7.45 6.54 15.33
N LEU A 119 -7.07 6.44 14.05
CA LEU A 119 -5.90 7.12 13.52
C LEU A 119 -6.18 8.59 13.22
N GLU A 120 -7.38 8.93 12.75
CA GLU A 120 -7.80 10.31 12.54
C GLU A 120 -7.85 11.11 13.86
N GLU A 121 -8.27 10.49 14.97
CA GLU A 121 -8.21 11.10 16.31
C GLU A 121 -6.77 11.44 16.73
N ALA A 122 -5.78 10.74 16.17
CA ALA A 122 -4.35 11.01 16.35
C ALA A 122 -3.75 11.94 15.28
N GLY A 123 -4.56 12.50 14.39
CA GLY A 123 -4.12 13.36 13.30
C GLY A 123 -3.46 12.64 12.13
N LEU A 124 -3.56 11.30 12.09
CA LEU A 124 -3.04 10.46 11.01
C LEU A 124 -4.15 10.15 10.01
N SER A 125 -3.78 9.91 8.75
CA SER A 125 -4.70 9.44 7.72
C SER A 125 -4.59 7.94 7.54
N TYR A 126 -5.74 7.27 7.38
CA TYR A 126 -5.80 5.86 7.03
C TYR A 126 -6.67 5.64 5.80
N LEU A 127 -6.12 4.96 4.79
CA LEU A 127 -6.83 4.64 3.56
C LEU A 127 -6.88 3.12 3.39
N GLY A 128 -8.07 2.56 3.32
CA GLY A 128 -8.28 1.16 2.93
C GLY A 128 -8.30 1.04 1.42
N ILE A 129 -7.39 0.25 0.84
CA ILE A 129 -7.24 0.16 -0.61
C ILE A 129 -7.43 -1.28 -1.07
N GLY A 130 -8.53 -1.54 -1.78
CA GLY A 130 -8.67 -2.78 -2.53
C GLY A 130 -7.75 -2.80 -3.74
N VAL A 131 -6.81 -3.71 -3.78
CA VAL A 131 -5.89 -3.90 -4.92
C VAL A 131 -6.34 -5.12 -5.71
N SER A 132 -6.58 -4.97 -7.00
CA SER A 132 -7.02 -6.04 -7.89
C SER A 132 -6.09 -6.22 -9.08
N GLY A 133 -5.96 -7.49 -9.56
CA GLY A 133 -5.12 -7.87 -10.68
C GLY A 133 -4.10 -8.97 -10.37
N GLY A 134 -4.07 -9.50 -9.14
CA GLY A 134 -3.08 -10.49 -8.71
C GLY A 134 -1.65 -9.93 -8.76
N ALA A 135 -0.66 -10.82 -8.71
CA ALA A 135 0.76 -10.42 -8.75
C ALA A 135 1.14 -9.72 -10.06
N GLU A 136 0.61 -10.18 -11.18
CA GLU A 136 0.86 -9.57 -12.50
C GLU A 136 0.26 -8.17 -12.58
N GLY A 137 -0.99 -7.98 -12.13
CA GLY A 137 -1.62 -6.67 -12.05
C GLY A 137 -0.87 -5.74 -11.11
N ALA A 138 -0.50 -6.20 -9.90
CA ALA A 138 0.31 -5.41 -8.98
C ALA A 138 1.63 -4.93 -9.60
N ARG A 139 2.25 -5.77 -10.45
CA ARG A 139 3.51 -5.46 -11.12
C ARG A 139 3.34 -4.49 -12.29
N ARG A 140 2.29 -4.60 -13.08
CA ARG A 140 2.12 -3.90 -14.36
C ARG A 140 1.06 -2.84 -14.38
N GLY A 141 0.16 -2.83 -13.43
CA GLY A 141 -0.94 -1.88 -13.30
C GLY A 141 -2.13 -2.52 -12.60
N PRO A 142 -2.28 -2.34 -11.28
CA PRO A 142 -3.46 -2.79 -10.57
C PRO A 142 -4.66 -1.89 -10.84
N SER A 143 -5.86 -2.44 -10.67
CA SER A 143 -7.05 -1.63 -10.41
C SER A 143 -7.18 -1.42 -8.91
N MET A 144 -7.43 -0.17 -8.49
CA MET A 144 -7.42 0.18 -7.07
C MET A 144 -8.70 0.89 -6.63
N MET A 145 -9.28 0.40 -5.55
CA MET A 145 -10.51 0.89 -4.92
C MET A 145 -10.13 1.58 -3.61
N VAL A 146 -10.15 2.91 -3.54
CA VAL A 146 -9.65 3.65 -2.39
C VAL A 146 -10.79 4.15 -1.52
N GLY A 147 -10.74 3.81 -0.22
CA GLY A 147 -11.60 4.34 0.83
C GLY A 147 -10.81 5.23 1.78
N GLY A 148 -11.52 6.11 2.48
CA GLY A 148 -10.96 7.07 3.44
C GLY A 148 -11.31 8.52 3.11
N THR A 149 -10.70 9.50 3.77
CA THR A 149 -11.06 10.90 3.52
C THR A 149 -10.60 11.38 2.13
N GLY A 150 -11.46 12.15 1.45
CA GLY A 150 -11.14 12.68 0.13
C GLY A 150 -9.91 13.61 0.10
N SER A 151 -9.59 14.27 1.22
CA SER A 151 -8.37 15.08 1.33
C SER A 151 -7.11 14.23 1.33
N SER A 152 -7.12 13.12 2.07
CA SER A 152 -6.01 12.17 2.12
C SER A 152 -5.82 11.46 0.78
N TYR A 153 -6.91 11.05 0.13
CA TYR A 153 -6.86 10.49 -1.22
C TYR A 153 -6.20 11.45 -2.22
N ARG A 154 -6.66 12.69 -2.32
CA ARG A 154 -6.10 13.67 -3.27
C ARG A 154 -4.60 13.87 -3.13
N ARG A 155 -4.05 13.74 -1.92
CA ARG A 155 -2.61 13.85 -1.69
C ARG A 155 -1.83 12.65 -2.22
N ILE A 156 -2.42 11.46 -2.16
CA ILE A 156 -1.79 10.20 -2.58
C ILE A 156 -2.12 9.84 -4.05
N ALA A 157 -3.20 10.40 -4.59
CA ALA A 157 -3.70 10.08 -5.92
C ALA A 157 -2.61 10.09 -7.01
N PRO A 158 -1.70 11.09 -7.11
CA PRO A 158 -0.68 11.08 -8.15
C PRO A 158 0.25 9.87 -8.11
N ILE A 159 0.55 9.34 -6.91
CA ILE A 159 1.39 8.16 -6.75
C ILE A 159 0.62 6.90 -7.15
N LEU A 160 -0.65 6.80 -6.77
CA LEU A 160 -1.50 5.66 -7.10
C LEU A 160 -1.85 5.64 -8.60
N GLU A 161 -2.18 6.78 -9.18
CA GLU A 161 -2.47 6.93 -10.62
C GLU A 161 -1.27 6.51 -11.48
N ALA A 162 -0.05 6.82 -11.05
CA ALA A 162 1.16 6.45 -11.78
C ALA A 162 1.37 4.94 -11.89
N ILE A 163 0.94 4.16 -10.90
CA ILE A 163 1.11 2.70 -10.86
C ILE A 163 -0.12 1.92 -11.33
N ALA A 164 -1.28 2.58 -11.46
CA ALA A 164 -2.52 1.94 -11.86
C ALA A 164 -2.48 1.45 -13.32
N ALA A 165 -3.33 0.47 -13.64
CA ALA A 165 -3.69 0.21 -15.03
C ALA A 165 -4.37 1.44 -15.64
N HIS A 166 -4.33 1.56 -16.96
CA HIS A 166 -5.04 2.61 -17.68
C HIS A 166 -6.00 1.99 -18.70
N TYR A 167 -7.19 2.55 -18.80
CA TYR A 167 -8.18 2.21 -19.81
C TYR A 167 -8.65 3.49 -20.50
N ASP A 168 -8.55 3.56 -21.82
CA ASP A 168 -8.83 4.74 -22.63
C ASP A 168 -8.10 6.03 -22.15
N GLY A 169 -6.93 5.85 -21.54
CA GLY A 169 -6.12 6.95 -21.00
C GLY A 169 -6.40 7.28 -19.54
N ASP A 170 -7.48 6.79 -18.98
CA ASP A 170 -7.84 7.03 -17.56
C ASP A 170 -7.20 5.98 -16.62
N PRO A 171 -6.66 6.38 -15.47
CA PRO A 171 -6.11 5.45 -14.50
C PRO A 171 -7.22 4.66 -13.80
N CYS A 172 -7.04 3.34 -13.69
CA CYS A 172 -7.95 2.44 -12.98
C CYS A 172 -7.80 2.56 -11.46
N VAL A 173 -7.94 3.75 -10.92
CA VAL A 173 -7.97 4.03 -9.48
C VAL A 173 -9.04 5.07 -9.19
N ALA A 174 -9.85 4.81 -8.15
CA ALA A 174 -10.93 5.72 -7.78
C ALA A 174 -11.10 5.82 -6.25
N HIS A 175 -11.44 7.03 -5.79
CA HIS A 175 -11.93 7.24 -4.43
C HIS A 175 -13.41 6.87 -4.37
N LEU A 176 -13.73 5.83 -3.63
CA LEU A 176 -15.07 5.23 -3.62
C LEU A 176 -15.94 5.69 -2.44
N GLY A 177 -15.38 6.44 -1.53
CA GLY A 177 -16.10 6.95 -0.37
C GLY A 177 -15.26 6.98 0.91
N PRO A 178 -15.84 7.37 2.03
CA PRO A 178 -15.14 7.46 3.31
C PRO A 178 -14.80 6.09 3.89
N ASP A 179 -14.00 6.11 4.93
CA ASP A 179 -13.72 4.98 5.82
C ASP A 179 -13.34 3.68 5.08
N GLY A 180 -14.07 2.58 5.34
CA GLY A 180 -13.85 1.26 4.78
C GLY A 180 -14.35 1.04 3.35
N ALA A 181 -14.79 2.09 2.61
CA ALA A 181 -15.43 1.96 1.31
C ALA A 181 -14.58 1.18 0.29
N GLY A 182 -13.26 1.39 0.25
CA GLY A 182 -12.35 0.66 -0.65
C GLY A 182 -12.33 -0.84 -0.39
N HIS A 183 -12.17 -1.26 0.85
CA HIS A 183 -12.19 -2.68 1.24
C HIS A 183 -13.60 -3.29 1.10
N PHE A 184 -14.66 -2.52 1.35
CA PHE A 184 -16.03 -2.99 1.10
C PHE A 184 -16.23 -3.33 -0.39
N VAL A 185 -15.89 -2.41 -1.29
CA VAL A 185 -16.02 -2.65 -2.74
C VAL A 185 -15.12 -3.82 -3.18
N LYS A 186 -13.90 -3.93 -2.66
CA LYS A 186 -13.03 -5.07 -2.94
C LYS A 186 -13.63 -6.39 -2.46
N THR A 187 -14.29 -6.40 -1.31
CA THR A 187 -14.99 -7.60 -0.81
C THR A 187 -16.13 -8.02 -1.74
N VAL A 188 -16.95 -7.07 -2.20
CA VAL A 188 -18.02 -7.32 -3.17
C VAL A 188 -17.46 -7.81 -4.51
N HIS A 189 -16.41 -7.13 -5.03
CA HIS A 189 -15.72 -7.54 -6.24
C HIS A 189 -15.24 -9.00 -6.15
N ASN A 190 -14.52 -9.36 -5.09
CA ASN A 190 -14.03 -10.72 -4.89
C ASN A 190 -15.19 -11.73 -4.77
N GLY A 191 -16.29 -11.36 -4.11
CA GLY A 191 -17.46 -12.22 -4.02
C GLY A 191 -18.05 -12.57 -5.38
N ILE A 192 -18.11 -11.59 -6.29
CA ILE A 192 -18.60 -11.79 -7.67
C ILE A 192 -17.57 -12.61 -8.48
N GLU A 193 -16.30 -12.22 -8.43
CA GLU A 193 -15.20 -12.88 -9.15
C GLU A 193 -15.10 -14.36 -8.79
N TYR A 194 -15.11 -14.72 -7.51
CA TYR A 194 -15.02 -16.11 -7.06
C TYR A 194 -16.28 -16.90 -7.39
N ALA A 195 -17.46 -16.26 -7.36
CA ALA A 195 -18.70 -16.92 -7.80
C ALA A 195 -18.66 -17.25 -9.29
N ASP A 196 -18.18 -16.32 -10.12
CA ASP A 196 -18.02 -16.52 -11.56
C ASP A 196 -16.99 -17.63 -11.86
N MET A 197 -15.83 -17.59 -11.21
CA MET A 197 -14.83 -18.65 -11.33
C MET A 197 -15.36 -20.03 -10.95
N GLN A 198 -16.21 -20.11 -9.90
CA GLN A 198 -16.81 -21.37 -9.47
C GLN A 198 -17.85 -21.89 -10.46
N MET A 199 -18.52 -20.99 -11.20
CA MET A 199 -19.49 -21.41 -12.25
C MET A 199 -18.79 -21.91 -13.52
N ILE A 200 -17.56 -21.48 -13.79
CA ILE A 200 -16.78 -21.87 -14.97
C ILE A 200 -15.99 -23.17 -14.73
N ALA A 201 -15.66 -23.48 -13.46
CA ALA A 201 -14.87 -24.65 -13.09
C ALA A 201 -15.70 -25.95 -13.13
#